data_d61c9f845096fa95bf3c44d2491aeaa7
#
_entry.id   d61c9f845096fa95bf3c44d2491aeaa7
#
_cell.length_a   1.000
_cell.length_b   1.000
_cell.length_c   1.000
_cell.angle_alpha   90.00
_cell.angle_beta   90.00
_cell.angle_gamma   90.00
#
_symmetry.space_group_name_H-M   'P 1'
#
loop_
_entity.id
_entity.type
_entity.pdbx_description
1 polymer ?
#
loop_
_entity_poly.entity_id
_entity_poly.type
_entity_poly.pdbx_seq_one_letter_code
_entity_poly.pdbx_strand_id
1 'polypeptide(L)'
;MTVASLFRAVRPTALIAALLLLISATIAHAAGTAQSDWHETEQTKARLVAAVTGTGSATMLRLGLEFHMQPGWKIYWRSPGDAGIPPRPNWDGSDNLASAKILWPAPERFSVLGLETLGYKKKVVLPIDAVPAEPGKPVMVKAVVPYLTCDDICIPYTAKLSLTLPAGAAEPSEFAHLISRYAATVPGDGARHGLMLADAAALSPGDTAKGEMLISVRAKSETPFSAPDIYLEGPEVLAYSKPHVTFSDNGREARLDVTVYGVKDLNGGPQQLAKEILTATLVDGGRSAERQLMLTPGDLAPPADAPVLSIAETTPAPQPNLLLFIALAVLGGLILNLMPCVLPVLSIKVLGVMGHGGGDKGQVRRGFIASALGIFAAFMVLASGLVALKAAGMTIGWGIQFQQPWFLAAMAVIVFVFACNLFGLFEIALPQAIGDLGAHAADPGHHTGPMGHFLQGALATLLATPCSAPFLGTAVGFALARGRWRSMPSS
;
A
#
# COMPACT_ATOMS: atom_id res chain seq x y z
N MET A 1 -27.82 12.55 78.87
CA MET A 1 -28.82 12.49 77.79
C MET A 1 -28.24 11.52 76.76
N THR A 2 -28.86 10.35 76.66
CA THR A 2 -28.27 9.11 76.09
C THR A 2 -28.54 9.02 74.59
N VAL A 3 -27.55 8.56 73.82
CA VAL A 3 -27.46 8.38 72.38
C VAL A 3 -28.44 7.26 71.85
N ALA A 4 -29.39 6.84 72.65
CA ALA A 4 -30.24 5.66 72.38
C ALA A 4 -31.57 5.95 71.65
N SER A 5 -31.86 7.18 71.20
CA SER A 5 -33.17 7.58 70.65
C SER A 5 -33.22 7.80 69.13
N LEU A 6 -32.11 7.57 68.37
CA LEU A 6 -32.09 7.84 66.94
C LEU A 6 -32.27 6.59 66.03
N PHE A 7 -32.46 5.38 66.59
CA PHE A 7 -32.64 4.16 65.83
C PHE A 7 -34.08 3.62 65.68
N ARG A 8 -35.09 4.44 65.91
CA ARG A 8 -36.48 3.98 65.95
C ARG A 8 -37.43 4.65 64.96
N ALA A 9 -37.03 4.74 63.65
CA ALA A 9 -37.99 5.17 62.63
C ALA A 9 -37.69 4.75 61.19
N VAL A 10 -36.87 3.72 60.94
CA VAL A 10 -36.76 3.18 59.58
C VAL A 10 -37.74 2.02 59.49
N ARG A 11 -38.95 2.27 58.92
CA ARG A 11 -39.95 1.24 58.66
C ARG A 11 -39.33 0.19 57.69
N PRO A 12 -39.44 -1.12 57.96
CA PRO A 12 -38.88 -2.15 57.08
C PRO A 12 -39.40 -2.08 55.65
N THR A 13 -40.56 -1.46 55.45
CA THR A 13 -41.12 -1.17 54.12
C THR A 13 -40.30 -0.19 53.29
N ALA A 14 -39.60 0.77 53.90
CA ALA A 14 -38.74 1.72 53.18
C ALA A 14 -37.43 1.07 52.73
N LEU A 15 -36.87 0.14 53.49
CA LEU A 15 -35.70 -0.64 53.12
C LEU A 15 -36.00 -1.64 51.99
N ILE A 16 -37.19 -2.26 52.02
CA ILE A 16 -37.62 -3.17 50.94
C ILE A 16 -37.90 -2.39 49.65
N ALA A 17 -38.52 -1.20 49.74
CA ALA A 17 -38.75 -0.34 48.60
C ALA A 17 -37.43 0.19 47.99
N ALA A 18 -36.47 0.57 48.83
CA ALA A 18 -35.13 0.99 48.36
C ALA A 18 -34.35 -0.18 47.74
N LEU A 19 -34.45 -1.41 48.27
CA LEU A 19 -33.88 -2.61 47.73
C LEU A 19 -34.53 -3.01 46.40
N LEU A 20 -35.84 -2.90 46.26
CA LEU A 20 -36.55 -3.13 45.01
C LEU A 20 -36.25 -2.07 43.95
N LEU A 21 -36.05 -0.81 44.33
CA LEU A 21 -35.58 0.26 43.45
C LEU A 21 -34.10 0.06 43.01
N LEU A 22 -33.23 -0.46 43.87
CA LEU A 22 -31.87 -0.83 43.54
C LEU A 22 -31.81 -2.06 42.63
N ILE A 23 -32.70 -3.03 42.78
CA ILE A 23 -32.80 -4.22 41.92
C ILE A 23 -33.38 -3.85 40.54
N SER A 24 -34.32 -2.91 40.47
CA SER A 24 -34.85 -2.43 39.18
C SER A 24 -33.85 -1.54 38.40
N ALA A 25 -32.90 -0.91 39.07
CA ALA A 25 -31.84 -0.14 38.40
C ALA A 25 -30.74 -1.01 37.77
N THR A 26 -30.65 -2.30 38.14
CA THR A 26 -29.64 -3.23 37.59
C THR A 26 -30.11 -4.00 36.36
N ILE A 27 -31.34 -3.82 35.88
CA ILE A 27 -31.79 -4.27 34.56
C ILE A 27 -31.68 -3.07 33.56
N ALA A 28 -30.63 -2.28 33.67
CA ALA A 28 -30.18 -1.57 32.52
C ALA A 28 -29.63 -2.67 31.56
N HIS A 29 -30.48 -3.09 30.63
CA HIS A 29 -30.03 -3.85 29.49
C HIS A 29 -28.83 -3.09 29.00
N ALA A 30 -27.65 -3.73 28.97
CA ALA A 30 -26.51 -3.26 28.18
C ALA A 30 -27.03 -3.18 26.75
N ALA A 31 -27.59 -2.03 26.38
CA ALA A 31 -27.96 -1.73 25.03
C ALA A 31 -26.65 -1.89 24.29
N GLY A 32 -26.49 -3.00 23.54
CA GLY A 32 -25.31 -3.28 22.77
C GLY A 32 -25.02 -2.04 21.94
N THR A 33 -23.85 -1.47 22.10
CA THR A 33 -23.47 -0.33 21.28
C THR A 33 -23.40 -0.86 19.85
N ALA A 34 -24.12 -0.21 18.92
CA ALA A 34 -24.13 -0.61 17.50
C ALA A 34 -22.76 -0.35 16.81
N GLN A 35 -21.68 -0.34 17.58
CA GLN A 35 -20.32 -0.09 17.15
C GLN A 35 -19.31 -0.82 18.04
N SER A 36 -18.16 -1.15 17.46
CA SER A 36 -16.99 -1.59 18.21
C SER A 36 -16.19 -0.38 18.71
N ASP A 37 -15.22 -0.63 19.59
CA ASP A 37 -14.15 0.33 19.87
C ASP A 37 -13.35 0.64 18.61
N TRP A 38 -12.71 1.81 18.60
CA TRP A 38 -11.78 2.20 17.55
C TRP A 38 -10.45 1.46 17.69
N HIS A 39 -9.98 0.87 16.59
CA HIS A 39 -8.58 0.56 16.44
C HIS A 39 -7.89 1.81 15.89
N GLU A 40 -7.06 2.45 16.69
CA GLU A 40 -6.42 3.72 16.34
C GLU A 40 -4.93 3.53 16.08
N THR A 41 -4.45 4.13 15.00
CA THR A 41 -3.04 4.27 14.64
C THR A 41 -2.77 5.74 14.37
N GLU A 42 -1.51 6.12 14.17
CA GLU A 42 -1.18 7.50 13.81
C GLU A 42 -1.83 7.96 12.49
N GLN A 43 -2.03 7.03 11.55
CA GLN A 43 -2.46 7.33 10.18
C GLN A 43 -3.93 7.02 9.94
N THR A 44 -4.49 6.07 10.69
CA THR A 44 -5.85 5.58 10.44
C THR A 44 -6.57 5.22 11.73
N LYS A 45 -7.92 5.29 11.69
CA LYS A 45 -8.79 4.70 12.69
C LYS A 45 -9.76 3.75 11.99
N ALA A 46 -10.01 2.58 12.57
CA ALA A 46 -10.92 1.59 12.03
C ALA A 46 -11.86 1.06 13.11
N ARG A 47 -13.13 0.80 12.76
CA ARG A 47 -14.11 0.16 13.65
C ARG A 47 -15.19 -0.59 12.86
N LEU A 48 -15.90 -1.49 13.53
CA LEU A 48 -17.16 -2.07 13.06
C LEU A 48 -18.34 -1.23 13.54
N VAL A 49 -19.33 -1.07 12.69
CA VAL A 49 -20.62 -0.41 12.99
C VAL A 49 -21.75 -1.28 12.46
N ALA A 50 -22.92 -1.20 13.06
CA ALA A 50 -24.09 -1.92 12.62
C ALA A 50 -25.24 -0.94 12.30
N ALA A 51 -26.03 -1.26 11.28
CA ALA A 51 -27.22 -0.48 10.93
C ALA A 51 -28.38 -0.65 11.91
N VAL A 52 -28.31 -1.65 12.77
CA VAL A 52 -29.36 -2.00 13.74
C VAL A 52 -28.78 -2.21 15.13
N THR A 53 -29.63 -2.03 16.16
CA THR A 53 -29.21 -2.18 17.56
C THR A 53 -29.41 -3.60 18.11
N GLY A 54 -30.16 -4.45 17.41
CA GLY A 54 -30.38 -5.85 17.73
C GLY A 54 -30.57 -6.71 16.50
N THR A 55 -30.60 -8.03 16.67
CA THR A 55 -30.66 -8.97 15.55
C THR A 55 -32.05 -9.14 14.97
N GLY A 56 -33.10 -8.93 15.76
CA GLY A 56 -34.48 -9.19 15.34
C GLY A 56 -34.67 -10.61 14.81
N SER A 57 -35.58 -10.78 13.87
CA SER A 57 -35.72 -12.00 13.06
C SER A 57 -34.99 -11.89 11.69
N ALA A 58 -34.03 -10.98 11.58
CA ALA A 58 -33.39 -10.69 10.32
C ALA A 58 -32.52 -11.88 9.84
N THR A 59 -32.71 -12.27 8.61
CA THR A 59 -31.85 -13.28 7.94
C THR A 59 -30.55 -12.68 7.41
N MET A 60 -30.46 -11.35 7.35
CA MET A 60 -29.27 -10.62 6.96
C MET A 60 -29.16 -9.33 7.77
N LEU A 61 -28.01 -9.09 8.35
CA LEU A 61 -27.66 -7.89 9.10
C LEU A 61 -26.73 -7.02 8.24
N ARG A 62 -27.04 -5.72 8.18
CA ARG A 62 -26.19 -4.77 7.48
C ARG A 62 -25.21 -4.15 8.47
N LEU A 63 -23.93 -4.47 8.30
CA LEU A 63 -22.82 -3.90 9.06
C LEU A 63 -21.98 -2.97 8.19
N GLY A 64 -20.99 -2.31 8.79
CA GLY A 64 -20.00 -1.51 8.08
C GLY A 64 -18.63 -1.59 8.74
N LEU A 65 -17.59 -1.67 7.94
CA LEU A 65 -16.22 -1.47 8.39
C LEU A 65 -15.83 -0.04 8.04
N GLU A 66 -15.77 0.81 9.06
CA GLU A 66 -15.52 2.25 8.93
C GLU A 66 -14.03 2.53 9.08
N PHE A 67 -13.46 3.26 8.12
CA PHE A 67 -12.11 3.78 8.16
C PHE A 67 -12.12 5.30 8.12
N HIS A 68 -11.29 5.92 8.97
CA HIS A 68 -10.90 7.32 8.87
C HIS A 68 -9.40 7.39 8.62
N MET A 69 -8.97 8.13 7.62
CA MET A 69 -7.58 8.33 7.26
C MET A 69 -7.17 9.77 7.52
N GLN A 70 -5.95 9.97 7.99
CA GLN A 70 -5.34 11.30 8.08
C GLN A 70 -5.17 11.93 6.69
N PRO A 71 -5.08 13.26 6.59
CA PRO A 71 -4.82 13.93 5.31
C PRO A 71 -3.59 13.35 4.59
N GLY A 72 -3.70 13.08 3.28
CA GLY A 72 -2.69 12.42 2.46
C GLY A 72 -2.82 10.89 2.44
N TRP A 73 -3.18 10.29 3.56
CA TRP A 73 -3.26 8.84 3.69
C TRP A 73 -4.48 8.24 3.01
N LYS A 74 -4.33 7.01 2.50
CA LYS A 74 -5.33 6.26 1.74
C LYS A 74 -5.28 4.78 2.09
N ILE A 75 -6.43 4.10 1.91
CA ILE A 75 -6.55 2.64 1.92
C ILE A 75 -7.03 2.16 0.56
N TYR A 76 -6.87 0.88 0.29
CA TYR A 76 -7.04 0.34 -1.05
C TYR A 76 -8.40 -0.31 -1.28
N TRP A 77 -8.86 -0.25 -2.51
CA TRP A 77 -10.02 -0.96 -3.02
C TRP A 77 -9.68 -2.44 -3.24
N ARG A 78 -10.71 -3.28 -3.43
CA ARG A 78 -10.57 -4.74 -3.61
C ARG A 78 -9.55 -5.13 -4.69
N SER A 79 -9.46 -4.33 -5.74
CA SER A 79 -8.45 -4.41 -6.79
C SER A 79 -7.61 -3.12 -6.75
N PRO A 80 -6.46 -3.13 -6.10
CA PRO A 80 -5.72 -1.90 -5.77
C PRO A 80 -5.00 -1.27 -6.95
N GLY A 81 -4.94 -1.91 -8.11
CA GLY A 81 -4.14 -1.49 -9.26
C GLY A 81 -2.67 -1.93 -9.16
N ASP A 82 -1.74 -1.04 -9.54
CA ASP A 82 -0.30 -1.37 -9.62
C ASP A 82 0.35 -1.67 -8.27
N ALA A 83 -0.23 -1.20 -7.17
CA ALA A 83 0.30 -1.40 -5.82
C ALA A 83 -0.79 -1.28 -4.76
N GLY A 84 -0.59 -1.95 -3.61
CA GLY A 84 -1.46 -1.87 -2.46
C GLY A 84 -2.00 -3.22 -2.01
N ILE A 85 -2.55 -3.24 -0.79
CA ILE A 85 -3.21 -4.41 -0.21
C ILE A 85 -4.55 -3.94 0.37
N PRO A 86 -5.69 -4.46 -0.13
CA PRO A 86 -7.00 -4.10 0.38
C PRO A 86 -7.23 -4.66 1.78
N PRO A 87 -8.13 -4.08 2.58
CA PRO A 87 -8.61 -4.69 3.81
C PRO A 87 -9.19 -6.09 3.54
N ARG A 88 -8.67 -7.11 4.23
CA ARG A 88 -9.12 -8.52 4.10
C ARG A 88 -9.50 -9.07 5.47
N PRO A 89 -10.72 -8.83 5.97
CA PRO A 89 -11.11 -9.34 7.28
C PRO A 89 -11.13 -10.87 7.31
N ASN A 90 -10.54 -11.40 8.37
CA ASN A 90 -10.79 -12.76 8.83
C ASN A 90 -11.83 -12.68 9.95
N TRP A 91 -12.91 -13.46 9.82
CA TRP A 91 -14.06 -13.49 10.71
C TRP A 91 -14.03 -14.63 11.72
N ASP A 92 -12.91 -15.37 11.80
CA ASP A 92 -12.74 -16.50 12.70
C ASP A 92 -12.93 -16.09 14.17
N GLY A 93 -13.62 -16.96 14.92
CA GLY A 93 -13.96 -16.69 16.31
C GLY A 93 -15.17 -15.79 16.50
N SER A 94 -15.92 -15.46 15.44
CA SER A 94 -17.27 -14.91 15.53
C SER A 94 -18.26 -15.96 16.05
N ASP A 95 -19.31 -15.52 16.74
CA ASP A 95 -20.37 -16.39 17.21
C ASP A 95 -21.68 -16.06 16.49
N ASN A 96 -22.42 -17.11 16.09
CA ASN A 96 -23.65 -17.01 15.31
C ASN A 96 -23.52 -16.22 13.98
N LEU A 97 -22.36 -16.28 13.32
CA LEU A 97 -22.10 -15.66 12.01
C LEU A 97 -21.85 -16.77 10.98
N ALA A 98 -22.78 -16.97 10.05
CA ALA A 98 -22.62 -17.95 8.96
C ALA A 98 -21.74 -17.43 7.83
N SER A 99 -21.88 -16.15 7.46
CA SER A 99 -21.05 -15.50 6.45
C SER A 99 -21.06 -13.98 6.61
N ALA A 100 -19.99 -13.32 6.10
CA ALA A 100 -19.92 -11.87 6.01
C ALA A 100 -19.26 -11.50 4.69
N LYS A 101 -19.95 -10.74 3.85
CA LYS A 101 -19.49 -10.29 2.54
C LYS A 101 -19.33 -8.77 2.54
N ILE A 102 -18.10 -8.31 2.25
CA ILE A 102 -17.84 -6.88 2.05
C ILE A 102 -18.40 -6.44 0.69
N LEU A 103 -19.09 -5.32 0.70
CA LEU A 103 -19.46 -4.57 -0.48
C LEU A 103 -18.50 -3.39 -0.65
N TRP A 104 -18.07 -3.15 -1.88
CA TRP A 104 -17.02 -2.18 -2.14
C TRP A 104 -17.60 -0.94 -2.83
N PRO A 105 -17.68 0.21 -2.16
CA PRO A 105 -18.00 1.48 -2.79
C PRO A 105 -17.10 1.75 -4.00
N ALA A 106 -17.59 2.52 -4.97
CA ALA A 106 -16.78 2.93 -6.11
C ALA A 106 -15.50 3.65 -5.62
N PRO A 107 -14.30 3.24 -6.08
CA PRO A 107 -13.04 3.81 -5.63
C PRO A 107 -12.70 5.11 -6.39
N GLU A 108 -11.68 5.81 -5.89
CA GLU A 108 -10.99 6.86 -6.62
C GLU A 108 -9.65 6.32 -7.14
N ARG A 109 -9.22 6.85 -8.31
CA ARG A 109 -7.87 6.62 -8.83
C ARG A 109 -6.91 7.66 -8.27
N PHE A 110 -5.70 7.23 -7.89
CA PHE A 110 -4.61 8.11 -7.52
C PHE A 110 -3.27 7.52 -7.88
N SER A 111 -2.31 8.40 -8.15
CA SER A 111 -0.94 8.01 -8.40
C SER A 111 -0.13 8.05 -7.12
N VAL A 112 0.63 6.99 -6.84
CA VAL A 112 1.57 6.87 -5.72
C VAL A 112 2.92 6.51 -6.30
N LEU A 113 3.89 7.41 -6.21
CA LEU A 113 5.23 7.19 -6.76
C LEU A 113 5.24 6.81 -8.25
N GLY A 114 4.28 7.29 -9.02
CA GLY A 114 4.11 6.97 -10.43
C GLY A 114 3.39 5.65 -10.72
N LEU A 115 2.87 4.97 -9.70
CA LEU A 115 2.01 3.79 -9.82
C LEU A 115 0.55 4.22 -9.73
N GLU A 116 -0.29 3.70 -10.63
CA GLU A 116 -1.73 3.96 -10.61
C GLU A 116 -2.41 3.03 -9.63
N THR A 117 -3.07 3.59 -8.62
CA THR A 117 -3.71 2.83 -7.54
C THR A 117 -5.16 3.24 -7.36
N LEU A 118 -5.98 2.31 -6.83
CA LEU A 118 -7.40 2.48 -6.59
C LEU A 118 -7.72 2.31 -5.10
N GLY A 119 -8.52 3.21 -4.55
CA GLY A 119 -8.86 3.14 -3.12
C GLY A 119 -9.67 4.33 -2.62
N TYR A 120 -9.46 4.69 -1.36
CA TYR A 120 -10.25 5.67 -0.65
C TYR A 120 -9.39 6.61 0.19
N LYS A 121 -9.82 7.87 0.29
CA LYS A 121 -9.20 8.92 1.11
C LYS A 121 -10.17 9.42 2.17
N LYS A 122 -9.64 10.08 3.20
CA LYS A 122 -10.39 10.74 4.28
C LYS A 122 -11.22 9.76 5.09
N LYS A 123 -12.38 9.35 4.60
CA LYS A 123 -13.32 8.47 5.27
C LYS A 123 -14.01 7.56 4.28
N VAL A 124 -14.14 6.27 4.64
CA VAL A 124 -14.97 5.31 3.92
C VAL A 124 -15.63 4.36 4.91
N VAL A 125 -16.82 3.90 4.58
CA VAL A 125 -17.44 2.75 5.19
C VAL A 125 -17.60 1.67 4.14
N LEU A 126 -17.02 0.52 4.36
CA LEU A 126 -17.24 -0.68 3.54
C LEU A 126 -18.47 -1.41 4.10
N PRO A 127 -19.61 -1.39 3.41
CA PRO A 127 -20.81 -2.08 3.90
C PRO A 127 -20.56 -3.59 3.88
N ILE A 128 -21.16 -4.29 4.84
CA ILE A 128 -20.99 -5.74 5.00
C ILE A 128 -22.39 -6.36 5.10
N ASP A 129 -22.65 -7.36 4.26
CA ASP A 129 -23.79 -8.25 4.37
C ASP A 129 -23.41 -9.42 5.27
N ALA A 130 -23.88 -9.42 6.50
CA ALA A 130 -23.63 -10.44 7.51
C ALA A 130 -24.87 -11.33 7.66
N VAL A 131 -24.70 -12.64 7.48
CA VAL A 131 -25.76 -13.63 7.61
C VAL A 131 -25.59 -14.35 8.92
N PRO A 132 -26.53 -14.22 9.88
CA PRO A 132 -26.50 -15.00 11.10
C PRO A 132 -26.75 -16.50 10.81
N ALA A 133 -26.09 -17.38 11.56
CA ALA A 133 -26.33 -18.81 11.45
C ALA A 133 -27.74 -19.17 11.97
N GLU A 134 -28.16 -18.53 13.06
CA GLU A 134 -29.48 -18.67 13.67
C GLU A 134 -30.10 -17.27 13.83
N PRO A 135 -31.06 -16.90 12.98
CA PRO A 135 -31.80 -15.63 13.12
C PRO A 135 -32.48 -15.50 14.49
N GLY A 136 -32.46 -14.28 15.04
CA GLY A 136 -33.07 -14.01 16.34
C GLY A 136 -32.18 -14.24 17.56
N LYS A 137 -31.08 -14.95 17.41
CA LYS A 137 -30.06 -15.10 18.46
C LYS A 137 -29.06 -13.96 18.42
N PRO A 138 -28.36 -13.67 19.54
CA PRO A 138 -27.27 -12.70 19.53
C PRO A 138 -26.18 -13.07 18.50
N VAL A 139 -25.56 -12.06 17.92
CA VAL A 139 -24.45 -12.23 16.98
C VAL A 139 -23.22 -11.50 17.52
N MET A 140 -22.11 -12.20 17.70
CA MET A 140 -20.83 -11.59 18.02
C MET A 140 -19.91 -11.67 16.80
N VAL A 141 -19.59 -10.53 16.21
CA VAL A 141 -18.70 -10.42 15.06
C VAL A 141 -17.30 -10.07 15.55
N LYS A 142 -16.33 -10.94 15.29
CA LYS A 142 -14.91 -10.66 15.46
C LYS A 142 -14.28 -10.53 14.11
N ALA A 143 -13.45 -9.48 13.93
CA ALA A 143 -12.73 -9.24 12.68
C ALA A 143 -11.26 -8.98 12.97
N VAL A 144 -10.40 -9.77 12.36
CA VAL A 144 -8.96 -9.48 12.27
C VAL A 144 -8.73 -8.97 10.85
N VAL A 145 -8.46 -7.68 10.71
CA VAL A 145 -8.42 -6.97 9.43
C VAL A 145 -7.01 -6.52 9.12
N PRO A 146 -6.20 -7.30 8.39
CA PRO A 146 -4.96 -6.79 7.80
C PRO A 146 -5.31 -5.80 6.68
N TYR A 147 -4.61 -4.67 6.63
CA TYR A 147 -4.75 -3.66 5.59
C TYR A 147 -3.47 -2.86 5.43
N LEU A 148 -3.30 -2.26 4.26
CA LEU A 148 -2.19 -1.36 3.98
C LEU A 148 -2.73 0.07 3.88
N THR A 149 -2.04 1.01 4.51
CA THR A 149 -2.30 2.45 4.32
C THR A 149 -1.06 3.14 3.79
N CYS A 150 -1.24 4.04 2.83
CA CYS A 150 -0.13 4.69 2.14
C CYS A 150 -0.38 6.19 1.95
N ASP A 151 0.71 6.94 2.05
CA ASP A 151 0.87 8.29 1.49
C ASP A 151 2.13 8.27 0.62
N ASP A 152 3.25 8.84 1.05
CA ASP A 152 4.57 8.68 0.42
C ASP A 152 5.23 7.34 0.79
N ILE A 153 4.84 6.76 1.92
CA ILE A 153 5.25 5.44 2.40
C ILE A 153 4.02 4.57 2.64
N CYS A 154 4.22 3.25 2.63
CA CYS A 154 3.16 2.28 2.90
C CYS A 154 3.41 1.59 4.22
N ILE A 155 2.42 1.58 5.12
CA ILE A 155 2.47 0.98 6.45
C ILE A 155 1.39 -0.09 6.56
N PRO A 156 1.76 -1.36 6.81
CA PRO A 156 0.79 -2.42 7.07
C PRO A 156 0.30 -2.35 8.51
N TYR A 157 -1.00 -2.48 8.68
CA TYR A 157 -1.66 -2.59 9.98
C TYR A 157 -2.56 -3.81 10.04
N THR A 158 -2.90 -4.21 11.26
CA THR A 158 -3.90 -5.25 11.52
C THR A 158 -4.85 -4.77 12.62
N ALA A 159 -6.06 -4.40 12.26
CA ALA A 159 -7.10 -4.03 13.21
C ALA A 159 -7.76 -5.28 13.79
N LYS A 160 -7.92 -5.32 15.12
CA LYS A 160 -8.69 -6.34 15.83
C LYS A 160 -9.94 -5.70 16.36
N LEU A 161 -11.09 -6.08 15.83
CA LEU A 161 -12.39 -5.46 16.09
C LEU A 161 -13.38 -6.51 16.61
N SER A 162 -14.28 -6.10 17.51
CA SER A 162 -15.35 -6.97 18.02
C SER A 162 -16.62 -6.15 18.22
N LEU A 163 -17.72 -6.65 17.68
CA LEU A 163 -19.06 -6.04 17.78
C LEU A 163 -20.06 -7.10 18.20
N THR A 164 -20.86 -6.83 19.23
CA THR A 164 -21.91 -7.73 19.68
C THR A 164 -23.28 -7.07 19.50
N LEU A 165 -24.14 -7.75 18.73
CA LEU A 165 -25.54 -7.38 18.58
C LEU A 165 -26.38 -8.30 19.47
N PRO A 166 -27.13 -7.77 20.45
CA PRO A 166 -28.02 -8.57 21.30
C PRO A 166 -29.21 -9.12 20.52
N ALA A 167 -29.80 -10.18 21.02
CA ALA A 167 -31.17 -10.55 20.62
C ALA A 167 -32.13 -9.42 21.00
N GLY A 168 -33.12 -9.15 20.16
CA GLY A 168 -34.11 -8.11 20.43
C GLY A 168 -34.53 -7.40 19.15
N ALA A 169 -35.32 -6.34 19.26
CA ALA A 169 -35.82 -5.59 18.10
C ALA A 169 -34.63 -5.02 17.28
N ALA A 170 -34.68 -5.20 15.96
CA ALA A 170 -33.70 -4.64 15.02
C ALA A 170 -34.08 -3.17 14.73
N GLU A 171 -33.99 -2.30 15.73
CA GLU A 171 -34.23 -0.87 15.54
C GLU A 171 -33.03 -0.23 14.77
N PRO A 172 -33.32 0.78 13.91
CA PRO A 172 -32.25 1.50 13.25
C PRO A 172 -31.29 2.14 14.25
N SER A 173 -29.99 1.92 14.06
CA SER A 173 -28.95 2.57 14.83
C SER A 173 -28.61 3.95 14.26
N GLU A 174 -27.81 4.72 14.98
CA GLU A 174 -27.24 5.99 14.49
C GLU A 174 -26.40 5.82 13.20
N PHE A 175 -25.88 4.61 12.95
CA PHE A 175 -25.05 4.29 11.77
C PHE A 175 -25.87 3.83 10.56
N ALA A 176 -27.18 3.60 10.70
CA ALA A 176 -28.03 3.10 9.61
C ALA A 176 -27.95 3.97 8.36
N HIS A 177 -28.07 5.30 8.53
CA HIS A 177 -27.97 6.24 7.42
C HIS A 177 -26.56 6.30 6.82
N LEU A 178 -25.51 6.25 7.65
CA LEU A 178 -24.13 6.26 7.23
C LEU A 178 -23.82 5.04 6.33
N ILE A 179 -24.19 3.85 6.81
CA ILE A 179 -23.98 2.59 6.08
C ILE A 179 -24.77 2.60 4.77
N SER A 180 -26.04 3.01 4.79
CA SER A 180 -26.90 3.09 3.60
C SER A 180 -26.34 4.03 2.56
N ARG A 181 -25.79 5.17 2.96
CA ARG A 181 -25.16 6.13 2.05
C ARG A 181 -23.97 5.51 1.29
N TYR A 182 -23.09 4.76 1.97
CA TYR A 182 -21.98 4.08 1.31
C TYR A 182 -22.45 2.85 0.52
N ALA A 183 -23.48 2.16 0.97
CA ALA A 183 -24.08 1.06 0.21
C ALA A 183 -24.67 1.55 -1.14
N ALA A 184 -25.19 2.78 -1.17
CA ALA A 184 -25.69 3.38 -2.41
C ALA A 184 -24.57 3.73 -3.42
N THR A 185 -23.32 3.82 -2.99
CA THR A 185 -22.16 4.08 -3.86
C THR A 185 -21.45 2.78 -4.32
N VAL A 186 -21.94 1.62 -3.89
CA VAL A 186 -21.45 0.34 -4.42
C VAL A 186 -21.90 0.21 -5.87
N PRO A 187 -21.01 -0.05 -6.82
CA PRO A 187 -21.36 -0.22 -8.21
C PRO A 187 -22.36 -1.36 -8.42
N GLY A 188 -23.40 -1.09 -9.17
CA GLY A 188 -24.40 -2.05 -9.63
C GLY A 188 -24.42 -2.08 -11.15
N ASP A 189 -25.54 -2.47 -11.76
CA ASP A 189 -25.72 -2.55 -13.21
C ASP A 189 -25.69 -1.19 -13.96
N GLY A 190 -25.67 -0.10 -13.22
CA GLY A 190 -25.65 1.27 -13.75
C GLY A 190 -27.06 1.86 -14.01
N ALA A 191 -28.12 1.07 -14.05
CA ALA A 191 -29.48 1.55 -14.39
C ALA A 191 -29.94 2.70 -13.48
N ARG A 192 -29.62 2.64 -12.19
CA ARG A 192 -29.93 3.70 -11.20
C ARG A 192 -29.29 5.05 -11.56
N HIS A 193 -28.15 5.03 -12.25
CA HIS A 193 -27.37 6.21 -12.60
C HIS A 193 -27.50 6.59 -14.08
N GLY A 194 -28.38 5.89 -14.84
CA GLY A 194 -28.50 6.06 -16.27
C GLY A 194 -27.20 5.74 -17.04
N LEU A 195 -26.37 4.84 -16.48
CA LEU A 195 -25.13 4.39 -17.08
C LEU A 195 -25.32 2.98 -17.67
N MET A 196 -24.74 2.74 -18.83
CA MET A 196 -24.74 1.44 -19.51
C MET A 196 -23.35 1.11 -20.01
N LEU A 197 -22.82 -0.03 -19.58
CA LEU A 197 -21.62 -0.64 -20.16
C LEU A 197 -22.04 -1.66 -21.22
N ALA A 198 -21.29 -1.76 -22.33
CA ALA A 198 -21.46 -2.83 -23.29
C ALA A 198 -21.16 -4.20 -22.64
N ASP A 199 -21.78 -5.28 -23.17
CA ASP A 199 -21.54 -6.65 -22.67
C ASP A 199 -20.19 -7.24 -23.13
N ALA A 200 -19.62 -6.65 -24.19
CA ALA A 200 -18.36 -7.08 -24.77
C ALA A 200 -17.43 -5.88 -24.97
N ALA A 201 -16.14 -6.14 -24.82
CA ALA A 201 -15.08 -5.21 -25.13
C ALA A 201 -14.24 -5.73 -26.31
N ALA A 202 -13.79 -4.82 -27.18
CA ALA A 202 -12.89 -5.17 -28.25
C ALA A 202 -11.48 -5.37 -27.71
N LEU A 203 -10.80 -6.44 -28.14
CA LEU A 203 -9.42 -6.74 -27.85
C LEU A 203 -8.60 -6.64 -29.12
N SER A 204 -7.72 -5.67 -29.21
CA SER A 204 -6.83 -5.44 -30.34
C SER A 204 -5.36 -5.45 -29.92
N PRO A 205 -4.42 -5.69 -30.87
CA PRO A 205 -3.01 -5.55 -30.57
C PRO A 205 -2.68 -4.10 -30.19
N GLY A 206 -1.94 -3.93 -29.10
CA GLY A 206 -1.28 -2.70 -28.72
C GLY A 206 0.14 -2.65 -29.30
N ASP A 207 1.12 -2.19 -28.52
CA ASP A 207 2.52 -2.28 -28.89
C ASP A 207 3.00 -3.74 -28.87
N THR A 208 3.01 -4.37 -30.04
CA THR A 208 3.38 -5.79 -30.20
C THR A 208 4.83 -6.06 -29.80
N ALA A 209 5.72 -5.08 -29.95
CA ALA A 209 7.13 -5.21 -29.52
C ALA A 209 7.23 -5.35 -27.99
N LYS A 210 6.36 -4.68 -27.26
CA LYS A 210 6.26 -4.76 -25.80
C LYS A 210 5.35 -5.88 -25.33
N GLY A 211 4.53 -6.46 -26.23
CA GLY A 211 3.52 -7.47 -25.92
C GLY A 211 2.33 -6.89 -25.18
N GLU A 212 1.99 -5.65 -25.49
CA GLU A 212 0.83 -4.96 -24.95
C GLU A 212 -0.41 -5.27 -25.81
N MET A 213 -1.57 -5.26 -25.17
CA MET A 213 -2.87 -5.37 -25.85
C MET A 213 -3.72 -4.16 -25.48
N LEU A 214 -4.69 -3.82 -26.32
CA LEU A 214 -5.63 -2.73 -26.11
C LEU A 214 -7.03 -3.32 -25.89
N ILE A 215 -7.66 -2.95 -24.79
CA ILE A 215 -9.07 -3.24 -24.52
C ILE A 215 -9.87 -1.95 -24.70
N SER A 216 -10.81 -1.97 -25.63
CA SER A 216 -11.72 -0.88 -25.90
C SER A 216 -13.12 -1.19 -25.40
N VAL A 217 -13.63 -0.37 -24.50
CA VAL A 217 -14.96 -0.52 -23.89
C VAL A 217 -15.83 0.65 -24.31
N ARG A 218 -17.08 0.35 -24.69
CA ARG A 218 -18.10 1.37 -24.97
C ARG A 218 -19.02 1.55 -23.78
N ALA A 219 -19.23 2.79 -23.41
CA ALA A 219 -20.18 3.17 -22.36
C ALA A 219 -21.17 4.21 -22.90
N LYS A 220 -22.41 4.15 -22.44
CA LYS A 220 -23.47 5.11 -22.72
C LYS A 220 -24.03 5.69 -21.44
N SER A 221 -24.52 6.92 -21.52
CA SER A 221 -25.13 7.63 -20.39
C SER A 221 -26.32 8.44 -20.85
N GLU A 222 -27.36 8.51 -20.04
CA GLU A 222 -28.52 9.38 -20.29
C GLU A 222 -28.16 10.87 -20.22
N THR A 223 -27.17 11.22 -19.41
CA THR A 223 -26.60 12.56 -19.29
C THR A 223 -25.15 12.56 -19.72
N PRO A 224 -24.62 13.66 -20.27
CA PRO A 224 -23.22 13.73 -20.70
C PRO A 224 -22.26 13.26 -19.58
N PHE A 225 -21.24 12.51 -19.97
CA PHE A 225 -20.14 12.15 -19.08
C PHE A 225 -19.38 13.40 -18.63
N SER A 226 -18.90 13.40 -17.38
CA SER A 226 -18.10 14.49 -16.81
C SER A 226 -16.60 14.17 -16.81
N ALA A 227 -16.24 13.03 -16.24
CA ALA A 227 -14.86 12.55 -16.14
C ALA A 227 -14.88 11.02 -15.95
N PRO A 228 -15.29 10.25 -16.99
CA PRO A 228 -15.41 8.81 -16.87
C PRO A 228 -14.04 8.15 -16.74
N ASP A 229 -13.97 7.21 -15.80
CA ASP A 229 -12.83 6.31 -15.61
C ASP A 229 -13.34 4.87 -15.57
N ILE A 230 -12.51 3.91 -15.98
CA ILE A 230 -12.85 2.49 -15.93
C ILE A 230 -11.75 1.69 -15.25
N TYR A 231 -12.17 0.76 -14.41
CA TYR A 231 -11.30 -0.15 -13.68
C TYR A 231 -11.60 -1.57 -14.14
N LEU A 232 -10.56 -2.26 -14.62
CA LEU A 232 -10.65 -3.63 -15.08
C LEU A 232 -10.05 -4.56 -14.04
N GLU A 233 -10.75 -5.66 -13.77
CA GLU A 233 -10.32 -6.72 -12.88
C GLU A 233 -10.28 -8.04 -13.67
N GLY A 234 -9.16 -8.73 -13.60
CA GLY A 234 -8.89 -10.00 -14.29
C GLY A 234 -7.74 -10.76 -13.64
N PRO A 235 -7.02 -11.59 -14.39
CA PRO A 235 -5.86 -12.31 -13.88
C PRO A 235 -4.82 -11.40 -13.19
N GLU A 236 -4.28 -11.84 -12.06
CA GLU A 236 -3.37 -11.04 -11.21
C GLU A 236 -2.07 -10.60 -11.91
N VAL A 237 -1.66 -11.33 -12.96
CA VAL A 237 -0.45 -11.01 -13.75
C VAL A 237 -0.63 -9.79 -14.66
N LEU A 238 -1.89 -9.37 -14.89
CA LEU A 238 -2.21 -8.26 -15.77
C LEU A 238 -2.23 -6.94 -15.01
N ALA A 239 -1.75 -5.90 -15.66
CA ALA A 239 -1.87 -4.53 -15.21
C ALA A 239 -2.57 -3.68 -16.28
N TYR A 240 -3.30 -2.65 -15.86
CA TYR A 240 -4.16 -1.85 -16.70
C TYR A 240 -3.81 -0.39 -16.61
N SER A 241 -3.65 0.29 -17.76
CA SER A 241 -3.44 1.73 -17.78
C SER A 241 -4.68 2.51 -17.34
N LYS A 242 -4.50 3.79 -17.08
CA LYS A 242 -5.61 4.74 -17.11
C LYS A 242 -6.23 4.73 -18.52
N PRO A 243 -7.57 4.79 -18.67
CA PRO A 243 -8.19 4.80 -19.98
C PRO A 243 -7.89 6.08 -20.75
N HIS A 244 -7.70 5.95 -22.07
CA HIS A 244 -7.88 7.05 -22.99
C HIS A 244 -9.36 7.13 -23.37
N VAL A 245 -10.00 8.29 -23.15
CA VAL A 245 -11.44 8.44 -23.34
C VAL A 245 -11.73 9.29 -24.57
N THR A 246 -12.57 8.77 -25.47
CA THR A 246 -13.09 9.48 -26.64
C THR A 246 -14.59 9.59 -26.53
N PHE A 247 -15.13 10.79 -26.68
CA PHE A 247 -16.56 11.05 -26.57
C PHE A 247 -17.25 11.15 -27.95
N SER A 248 -18.53 10.75 -27.98
CA SER A 248 -19.43 10.97 -29.08
C SER A 248 -20.86 11.27 -28.58
N ASP A 249 -21.80 11.50 -29.44
CA ASP A 249 -23.20 11.81 -29.10
C ASP A 249 -23.31 12.92 -28.03
N ASN A 250 -22.67 14.09 -28.27
CA ASN A 250 -22.65 15.20 -27.33
C ASN A 250 -22.20 14.79 -25.89
N GLY A 251 -21.25 13.86 -25.79
CA GLY A 251 -20.70 13.38 -24.52
C GLY A 251 -21.55 12.32 -23.81
N ARG A 252 -22.60 11.81 -24.47
CA ARG A 252 -23.43 10.71 -23.90
C ARG A 252 -22.90 9.32 -24.21
N GLU A 253 -22.03 9.20 -25.17
CA GLU A 253 -21.33 7.96 -25.47
C GLU A 253 -19.83 8.17 -25.28
N ALA A 254 -19.16 7.22 -24.61
CA ALA A 254 -17.73 7.23 -24.39
C ALA A 254 -17.13 5.90 -24.86
N ARG A 255 -16.00 5.98 -25.57
CA ARG A 255 -15.08 4.86 -25.80
C ARG A 255 -13.93 5.03 -24.83
N LEU A 256 -13.65 3.97 -24.07
CA LEU A 256 -12.58 3.93 -23.09
C LEU A 256 -11.55 2.88 -23.53
N ASP A 257 -10.38 3.33 -23.92
CA ASP A 257 -9.29 2.51 -24.42
C ASP A 257 -8.26 2.29 -23.31
N VAL A 258 -8.06 1.06 -22.88
CA VAL A 258 -7.18 0.67 -21.77
C VAL A 258 -6.07 -0.22 -22.30
N THR A 259 -4.82 0.17 -22.10
CA THR A 259 -3.67 -0.68 -22.40
C THR A 259 -3.49 -1.73 -21.33
N VAL A 260 -3.31 -2.98 -21.73
CA VAL A 260 -3.07 -4.14 -20.88
C VAL A 260 -1.62 -4.56 -20.98
N TYR A 261 -0.97 -4.63 -19.82
CA TYR A 261 0.42 -5.07 -19.65
C TYR A 261 0.47 -6.46 -19.04
N GLY A 262 1.60 -7.14 -19.16
CA GLY A 262 1.82 -8.46 -18.56
C GLY A 262 1.18 -9.62 -19.36
N VAL A 263 0.66 -9.36 -20.55
CA VAL A 263 0.01 -10.40 -21.37
C VAL A 263 0.97 -11.52 -21.76
N LYS A 264 2.28 -11.24 -21.87
CA LYS A 264 3.32 -12.24 -22.13
C LYS A 264 3.50 -13.22 -20.97
N ASP A 265 3.19 -12.78 -19.75
CA ASP A 265 3.32 -13.58 -18.53
C ASP A 265 2.06 -14.41 -18.25
N LEU A 266 1.00 -14.17 -19.02
CA LEU A 266 -0.22 -14.97 -18.98
C LEU A 266 0.00 -16.30 -19.72
N ASN A 267 -0.27 -17.42 -19.06
CA ASN A 267 -0.20 -18.75 -19.66
C ASN A 267 -1.15 -18.83 -20.87
N GLY A 268 -0.60 -18.93 -22.10
CA GLY A 268 -1.38 -18.86 -23.33
C GLY A 268 -1.47 -17.48 -23.98
N GLY A 269 -0.90 -16.45 -23.36
CA GLY A 269 -0.75 -15.10 -23.91
C GLY A 269 -2.05 -14.45 -24.39
N PRO A 270 -2.03 -13.72 -25.53
CA PRO A 270 -3.20 -13.02 -26.06
C PRO A 270 -4.42 -13.92 -26.34
N GLN A 271 -4.19 -15.19 -26.70
CA GLN A 271 -5.26 -16.16 -26.97
C GLN A 271 -6.02 -16.57 -25.70
N GLN A 272 -5.31 -16.63 -24.56
CA GLN A 272 -5.94 -16.88 -23.28
C GLN A 272 -6.66 -15.62 -22.80
N LEU A 273 -6.06 -14.44 -22.94
CA LEU A 273 -6.71 -13.17 -22.58
C LEU A 273 -8.06 -13.02 -23.30
N ALA A 274 -8.14 -13.39 -24.58
CA ALA A 274 -9.39 -13.31 -25.35
C ALA A 274 -10.51 -14.23 -24.82
N LYS A 275 -10.19 -15.18 -23.94
CA LYS A 275 -11.17 -16.09 -23.31
C LYS A 275 -11.53 -15.67 -21.89
N GLU A 276 -10.81 -14.71 -21.33
CA GLU A 276 -11.06 -14.22 -19.96
C GLU A 276 -12.32 -13.35 -19.92
N ILE A 277 -13.04 -13.48 -18.81
CA ILE A 277 -14.13 -12.59 -18.45
C ILE A 277 -13.57 -11.58 -17.46
N LEU A 278 -13.59 -10.30 -17.84
CA LEU A 278 -13.13 -9.22 -16.98
C LEU A 278 -14.31 -8.57 -16.25
N THR A 279 -14.12 -8.20 -15.00
CA THR A 279 -15.06 -7.29 -14.33
C THR A 279 -14.65 -5.85 -14.61
N ALA A 280 -15.55 -5.08 -15.19
CA ALA A 280 -15.34 -3.65 -15.47
C ALA A 280 -16.20 -2.80 -14.54
N THR A 281 -15.58 -1.88 -13.86
CA THR A 281 -16.24 -0.86 -13.03
C THR A 281 -16.03 0.51 -13.68
N LEU A 282 -17.10 1.08 -14.23
CA LEU A 282 -17.14 2.45 -14.75
C LEU A 282 -17.51 3.39 -13.62
N VAL A 283 -16.78 4.49 -13.51
CA VAL A 283 -17.04 5.56 -12.54
C VAL A 283 -17.05 6.89 -13.27
N ASP A 284 -18.04 7.73 -12.98
CA ASP A 284 -18.13 9.09 -13.50
C ASP A 284 -18.65 10.04 -12.41
N GLY A 285 -17.75 10.62 -11.65
CA GLY A 285 -18.08 11.39 -10.47
C GLY A 285 -18.75 10.53 -9.40
N GLY A 286 -20.01 10.86 -9.03
CA GLY A 286 -20.80 10.08 -8.06
C GLY A 286 -21.59 8.92 -8.67
N ARG A 287 -21.49 8.69 -9.99
CA ARG A 287 -22.19 7.63 -10.74
C ARG A 287 -21.27 6.45 -10.97
N SER A 288 -21.79 5.23 -10.92
CA SER A 288 -21.01 4.03 -11.20
C SER A 288 -21.84 2.90 -11.81
N ALA A 289 -21.18 2.06 -12.57
CA ALA A 289 -21.75 0.83 -13.14
C ALA A 289 -20.68 -0.26 -13.11
N GLU A 290 -21.10 -1.51 -12.85
CA GLU A 290 -20.20 -2.66 -12.88
C GLU A 290 -20.80 -3.75 -13.76
N ARG A 291 -19.98 -4.35 -14.61
CA ARG A 291 -20.38 -5.43 -15.50
C ARG A 291 -19.25 -6.38 -15.80
N GLN A 292 -19.60 -7.64 -16.03
CA GLN A 292 -18.67 -8.61 -16.61
C GLN A 292 -18.62 -8.40 -18.13
N LEU A 293 -17.41 -8.28 -18.67
CA LEU A 293 -17.15 -8.09 -20.08
C LEU A 293 -16.52 -9.34 -20.68
N MET A 294 -17.06 -9.81 -21.79
CA MET A 294 -16.39 -10.76 -22.65
C MET A 294 -15.48 -10.01 -23.62
N LEU A 295 -14.27 -10.52 -23.83
CA LEU A 295 -13.34 -9.95 -24.78
C LEU A 295 -13.58 -10.54 -26.17
N THR A 296 -13.74 -9.69 -27.17
CA THR A 296 -13.90 -10.10 -28.57
C THR A 296 -12.72 -9.60 -29.39
N PRO A 297 -12.00 -10.47 -30.13
CA PRO A 297 -10.93 -10.01 -31.00
C PRO A 297 -11.45 -9.02 -32.04
N GLY A 298 -10.74 -7.93 -32.22
CA GLY A 298 -11.10 -6.87 -33.16
C GLY A 298 -10.90 -5.47 -32.57
N ASP A 299 -11.18 -4.46 -33.38
CA ASP A 299 -11.17 -3.07 -32.93
C ASP A 299 -12.62 -2.53 -32.93
N LEU A 300 -12.94 -1.67 -31.97
CA LEU A 300 -14.16 -0.89 -32.00
C LEU A 300 -13.98 0.22 -33.05
N ALA A 301 -14.84 0.24 -34.06
CA ALA A 301 -14.86 1.37 -34.98
C ALA A 301 -14.92 2.70 -34.20
N PRO A 302 -14.13 3.70 -34.57
CA PRO A 302 -14.24 5.02 -33.96
C PRO A 302 -15.68 5.53 -34.12
N PRO A 303 -16.22 6.26 -33.13
CA PRO A 303 -17.55 6.83 -33.23
C PRO A 303 -17.63 7.75 -34.47
N ALA A 304 -18.71 7.64 -35.24
CA ALA A 304 -18.84 8.25 -36.55
C ALA A 304 -18.81 9.81 -36.57
N ASP A 305 -19.02 10.45 -35.41
CA ASP A 305 -19.12 11.92 -35.24
C ASP A 305 -18.29 12.47 -34.07
N ALA A 306 -17.14 11.86 -33.80
CA ALA A 306 -16.27 12.38 -32.75
C ALA A 306 -15.56 13.65 -33.23
N PRO A 307 -15.92 14.86 -32.74
CA PRO A 307 -14.90 15.88 -32.63
C PRO A 307 -13.86 15.27 -31.68
N VAL A 308 -12.62 15.13 -32.14
CA VAL A 308 -11.49 14.69 -31.31
C VAL A 308 -11.28 15.78 -30.24
N LEU A 309 -12.15 15.81 -29.25
CA LEU A 309 -11.88 16.44 -27.97
C LEU A 309 -10.98 15.42 -27.21
N SER A 310 -9.77 15.33 -27.72
CA SER A 310 -8.66 14.86 -26.92
C SER A 310 -8.71 15.68 -25.63
N ILE A 311 -9.19 15.08 -24.52
CA ILE A 311 -8.90 15.66 -23.21
C ILE A 311 -7.38 15.70 -23.21
N ALA A 312 -6.85 16.90 -23.24
CA ALA A 312 -5.44 17.20 -23.43
C ALA A 312 -4.62 16.12 -22.75
N GLU A 313 -3.84 15.41 -23.56
CA GLU A 313 -2.66 14.72 -23.04
C GLU A 313 -2.09 15.67 -22.00
N THR A 314 -2.07 15.19 -20.77
CA THR A 314 -1.29 15.86 -19.72
C THR A 314 0.04 16.14 -20.39
N THR A 315 0.32 17.40 -20.65
CA THR A 315 1.52 17.92 -21.30
C THR A 315 2.66 16.96 -21.00
N PRO A 316 3.37 16.41 -21.99
CA PRO A 316 4.46 15.49 -21.73
C PRO A 316 5.30 16.12 -20.64
N ALA A 317 5.45 15.45 -19.51
CA ALA A 317 6.25 15.97 -18.41
C ALA A 317 7.57 16.40 -19.03
N PRO A 318 8.01 17.66 -18.85
CA PRO A 318 9.13 18.24 -19.58
C PRO A 318 10.26 17.22 -19.55
N GLN A 319 10.78 16.86 -20.72
CA GLN A 319 11.86 15.87 -20.86
C GLN A 319 12.94 16.27 -19.86
N PRO A 320 13.16 15.47 -18.80
CA PRO A 320 14.03 15.91 -17.75
C PRO A 320 15.44 16.09 -18.33
N ASN A 321 15.95 17.31 -18.26
CA ASN A 321 17.29 17.65 -18.68
C ASN A 321 18.26 16.64 -18.07
N LEU A 322 18.94 15.86 -18.90
CA LEU A 322 19.95 14.87 -18.48
C LEU A 322 20.98 15.52 -17.55
N LEU A 323 21.33 16.79 -17.78
CA LEU A 323 22.21 17.59 -16.94
C LEU A 323 21.63 17.79 -15.53
N LEU A 324 20.31 18.04 -15.38
CA LEU A 324 19.64 18.17 -14.09
C LEU A 324 19.68 16.83 -13.33
N PHE A 325 19.46 15.70 -14.03
CA PHE A 325 19.56 14.37 -13.40
C PHE A 325 20.97 14.06 -12.92
N ILE A 326 21.98 14.36 -13.73
CA ILE A 326 23.39 14.18 -13.35
C ILE A 326 23.72 15.07 -12.15
N ALA A 327 23.28 16.33 -12.16
CA ALA A 327 23.49 17.25 -11.04
C ALA A 327 22.82 16.76 -9.75
N LEU A 328 21.56 16.28 -9.84
CA LEU A 328 20.85 15.70 -8.70
C LEU A 328 21.49 14.40 -8.21
N ALA A 329 21.96 13.55 -9.10
CA ALA A 329 22.67 12.32 -8.74
C ALA A 329 24.00 12.60 -8.03
N VAL A 330 24.76 13.58 -8.51
CA VAL A 330 26.01 14.03 -7.87
C VAL A 330 25.72 14.66 -6.51
N LEU A 331 24.70 15.50 -6.41
CA LEU A 331 24.27 16.10 -5.15
C LEU A 331 23.82 15.03 -4.14
N GLY A 332 23.02 14.06 -4.57
CA GLY A 332 22.61 12.92 -3.75
C GLY A 332 23.81 12.08 -3.27
N GLY A 333 24.77 11.81 -4.16
CA GLY A 333 26.02 11.14 -3.80
C GLY A 333 26.87 11.94 -2.79
N LEU A 334 26.90 13.27 -2.90
CA LEU A 334 27.59 14.14 -1.96
C LEU A 334 26.94 14.10 -0.59
N ILE A 335 25.62 14.15 -0.53
CA ILE A 335 24.85 14.05 0.73
C ILE A 335 25.07 12.69 1.40
N LEU A 336 25.07 11.59 0.64
CA LEU A 336 25.35 10.25 1.16
C LEU A 336 26.77 10.14 1.73
N ASN A 337 27.74 10.85 1.18
CA ASN A 337 29.10 10.90 1.74
C ASN A 337 29.23 11.70 3.05
N LEU A 338 28.26 12.54 3.38
CA LEU A 338 28.19 13.27 4.65
C LEU A 338 27.59 12.44 5.79
N MET A 339 27.09 11.23 5.49
CA MET A 339 26.51 10.37 6.52
C MET A 339 27.57 9.94 7.55
N PRO A 340 27.19 9.89 8.85
CA PRO A 340 28.12 9.59 9.94
C PRO A 340 28.81 8.23 9.82
N CYS A 341 28.23 7.28 9.07
CA CYS A 341 28.81 5.96 8.86
C CYS A 341 29.90 5.95 7.78
N VAL A 342 29.92 6.93 6.87
CA VAL A 342 30.90 7.05 5.79
C VAL A 342 32.13 7.86 6.22
N LEU A 343 31.93 8.83 7.15
CA LEU A 343 32.98 9.69 7.67
C LEU A 343 34.22 8.95 8.21
N PRO A 344 34.10 7.86 9.00
CA PRO A 344 35.29 7.14 9.49
C PRO A 344 36.11 6.53 8.37
N VAL A 345 35.45 6.01 7.33
CA VAL A 345 36.15 5.41 6.17
C VAL A 345 36.86 6.48 5.33
N LEU A 346 36.22 7.65 5.20
CA LEU A 346 36.79 8.78 4.48
C LEU A 346 37.99 9.37 5.24
N SER A 347 37.89 9.50 6.59
CA SER A 347 38.98 10.06 7.43
C SER A 347 40.21 9.17 7.40
N ILE A 348 40.07 7.84 7.49
CA ILE A 348 41.20 6.89 7.36
C ILE A 348 41.90 7.03 5.99
N LYS A 349 41.11 7.17 4.90
CA LYS A 349 41.68 7.40 3.58
C LYS A 349 42.43 8.71 3.42
N VAL A 350 41.86 9.80 3.96
CA VAL A 350 42.49 11.13 3.90
C VAL A 350 43.78 11.14 4.74
N LEU A 351 43.74 10.57 5.95
CA LEU A 351 44.93 10.42 6.81
C LEU A 351 46.01 9.54 6.15
N GLY A 352 45.61 8.44 5.48
CA GLY A 352 46.51 7.60 4.74
C GLY A 352 47.23 8.32 3.58
N VAL A 353 46.52 9.23 2.89
CA VAL A 353 47.14 10.05 1.82
C VAL A 353 48.04 11.14 2.40
N MET A 354 47.66 11.75 3.55
CA MET A 354 48.46 12.79 4.21
C MET A 354 49.73 12.22 4.90
N GLY A 355 49.65 11.00 5.45
CA GLY A 355 50.75 10.31 6.11
C GLY A 355 51.85 9.82 5.14
N HIS A 356 51.54 9.63 3.88
CA HIS A 356 52.50 9.23 2.83
C HIS A 356 52.96 10.45 2.03
N GLY A 357 53.45 11.49 2.71
CA GLY A 357 53.94 12.72 2.11
C GLY A 357 54.95 12.48 1.01
N GLY A 358 54.53 12.43 -0.26
CA GLY A 358 55.37 12.35 -1.42
C GLY A 358 55.29 11.06 -2.27
N GLY A 359 54.32 10.16 -1.99
CA GLY A 359 54.11 8.96 -2.82
C GLY A 359 53.73 9.29 -4.27
N ASP A 360 54.16 8.41 -5.18
CA ASP A 360 53.86 8.53 -6.62
C ASP A 360 52.34 8.73 -6.86
N LYS A 361 51.96 9.86 -7.47
CA LYS A 361 50.56 10.21 -7.81
C LYS A 361 49.82 9.08 -8.55
N GLY A 362 50.57 8.24 -9.29
CA GLY A 362 50.04 7.06 -9.99
C GLY A 362 49.54 5.97 -9.02
N GLN A 363 50.23 5.74 -7.91
CA GLN A 363 49.89 4.72 -6.93
C GLN A 363 48.62 5.10 -6.13
N VAL A 364 48.53 6.36 -5.72
CA VAL A 364 47.35 6.92 -5.06
C VAL A 364 46.10 6.79 -5.95
N ARG A 365 46.23 7.17 -7.22
CA ARG A 365 45.14 7.07 -8.20
C ARG A 365 44.67 5.62 -8.42
N ARG A 366 45.61 4.67 -8.53
CA ARG A 366 45.30 3.23 -8.66
C ARG A 366 44.57 2.70 -7.43
N GLY A 367 44.95 3.11 -6.23
CA GLY A 367 44.27 2.75 -4.98
C GLY A 367 42.83 3.26 -4.92
N PHE A 368 42.58 4.51 -5.36
CA PHE A 368 41.23 5.06 -5.45
C PHE A 368 40.36 4.34 -6.47
N ILE A 369 40.90 4.04 -7.65
CA ILE A 369 40.17 3.28 -8.68
C ILE A 369 39.83 1.86 -8.19
N ALA A 370 40.80 1.17 -7.56
CA ALA A 370 40.57 -0.16 -7.00
C ALA A 370 39.47 -0.16 -5.92
N SER A 371 39.42 0.84 -5.03
CA SER A 371 38.37 0.99 -4.07
C SER A 371 36.98 1.28 -4.70
N ALA A 372 36.95 2.13 -5.74
CA ALA A 372 35.69 2.41 -6.47
C ALA A 372 35.16 1.16 -7.17
N LEU A 373 36.04 0.34 -7.74
CA LEU A 373 35.69 -0.96 -8.32
C LEU A 373 35.20 -1.94 -7.29
N GLY A 374 35.74 -1.94 -6.06
CA GLY A 374 35.26 -2.75 -4.95
C GLY A 374 33.84 -2.37 -4.51
N ILE A 375 33.56 -1.07 -4.43
CA ILE A 375 32.22 -0.55 -4.12
C ILE A 375 31.23 -0.99 -5.21
N PHE A 376 31.59 -0.79 -6.47
CA PHE A 376 30.75 -1.16 -7.62
C PHE A 376 30.45 -2.67 -7.64
N ALA A 377 31.47 -3.51 -7.43
CA ALA A 377 31.31 -4.96 -7.39
C ALA A 377 30.40 -5.41 -6.24
N ALA A 378 30.51 -4.81 -5.05
CA ALA A 378 29.64 -5.11 -3.92
C ALA A 378 28.18 -4.79 -4.22
N PHE A 379 27.87 -3.64 -4.84
CA PHE A 379 26.52 -3.30 -5.27
C PHE A 379 25.99 -4.23 -6.37
N MET A 380 26.84 -4.65 -7.32
CA MET A 380 26.44 -5.59 -8.36
C MET A 380 26.10 -6.97 -7.78
N VAL A 381 26.86 -7.46 -6.80
CA VAL A 381 26.55 -8.71 -6.09
C VAL A 381 25.24 -8.62 -5.34
N LEU A 382 24.98 -7.52 -4.62
CA LEU A 382 23.72 -7.28 -3.94
C LEU A 382 22.53 -7.22 -4.92
N ALA A 383 22.69 -6.49 -6.02
CA ALA A 383 21.65 -6.37 -7.03
C ALA A 383 21.33 -7.71 -7.71
N SER A 384 22.38 -8.48 -8.08
CA SER A 384 22.18 -9.81 -8.68
C SER A 384 21.55 -10.81 -7.70
N GLY A 385 21.92 -10.74 -6.43
CA GLY A 385 21.30 -11.53 -5.36
C GLY A 385 19.80 -11.22 -5.23
N LEU A 386 19.40 -9.94 -5.22
CA LEU A 386 18.00 -9.53 -5.17
C LEU A 386 17.22 -9.99 -6.41
N VAL A 387 17.79 -9.90 -7.59
CA VAL A 387 17.17 -10.39 -8.84
C VAL A 387 16.98 -11.90 -8.79
N ALA A 388 17.97 -12.64 -8.30
CA ALA A 388 17.89 -14.10 -8.15
C ALA A 388 16.82 -14.53 -7.13
N LEU A 389 16.71 -13.84 -5.99
CA LEU A 389 15.66 -14.09 -4.99
C LEU A 389 14.25 -13.80 -5.55
N LYS A 390 14.12 -12.72 -6.32
CA LYS A 390 12.86 -12.38 -7.00
C LYS A 390 12.48 -13.43 -8.05
N ALA A 391 13.46 -13.94 -8.81
CA ALA A 391 13.26 -15.03 -9.78
C ALA A 391 12.86 -16.35 -9.09
N ALA A 392 13.26 -16.56 -7.84
CA ALA A 392 12.84 -17.69 -7.01
C ALA A 392 11.42 -17.56 -6.41
N GLY A 393 10.64 -16.54 -6.82
CA GLY A 393 9.25 -16.35 -6.39
C GLY A 393 9.07 -15.75 -4.99
N MET A 394 10.14 -15.29 -4.34
CA MET A 394 10.03 -14.63 -3.05
C MET A 394 9.63 -13.16 -3.23
N THR A 395 8.42 -12.80 -2.76
CA THR A 395 7.96 -11.39 -2.72
C THR A 395 8.65 -10.65 -1.58
N ILE A 396 9.90 -10.25 -1.80
CA ILE A 396 10.67 -9.48 -0.84
C ILE A 396 10.49 -8.01 -1.18
N GLY A 397 9.67 -7.30 -0.38
CA GLY A 397 9.60 -5.84 -0.41
C GLY A 397 10.85 -5.25 0.24
N TRP A 398 11.49 -4.28 -0.43
CA TRP A 398 12.59 -3.51 0.14
C TRP A 398 12.09 -2.73 1.36
N GLY A 399 12.66 -2.98 2.55
CA GLY A 399 12.29 -2.27 3.78
C GLY A 399 11.47 -3.08 4.79
N ILE A 400 11.05 -4.30 4.50
CA ILE A 400 10.33 -5.19 5.44
C ILE A 400 11.11 -5.43 6.74
N GLN A 401 12.45 -5.46 6.67
CA GLN A 401 13.34 -5.59 7.83
C GLN A 401 13.22 -4.43 8.82
N PHE A 402 12.85 -3.22 8.37
CA PHE A 402 12.66 -2.07 9.25
C PHE A 402 11.34 -2.12 10.05
N GLN A 403 10.47 -3.05 9.77
CA GLN A 403 9.22 -3.26 10.51
C GLN A 403 9.41 -4.22 11.71
N GLN A 404 10.59 -4.84 11.82
CA GLN A 404 10.90 -5.75 12.92
C GLN A 404 11.52 -4.98 14.09
N PRO A 405 10.87 -4.93 15.30
CA PRO A 405 11.36 -4.16 16.43
C PRO A 405 12.78 -4.57 16.89
N TRP A 406 13.09 -5.85 16.80
CA TRP A 406 14.42 -6.37 17.15
C TRP A 406 15.51 -5.90 16.17
N PHE A 407 15.18 -5.73 14.88
CA PHE A 407 16.09 -5.19 13.88
C PHE A 407 16.39 -3.70 14.14
N LEU A 408 15.35 -2.92 14.45
CA LEU A 408 15.51 -1.51 14.83
C LEU A 408 16.34 -1.35 16.11
N ALA A 409 16.11 -2.20 17.12
CA ALA A 409 16.89 -2.19 18.35
C ALA A 409 18.37 -2.53 18.09
N ALA A 410 18.64 -3.57 17.30
CA ALA A 410 20.00 -3.94 16.90
C ALA A 410 20.68 -2.81 16.13
N MET A 411 19.98 -2.14 15.22
CA MET A 411 20.48 -1.00 14.45
C MET A 411 20.79 0.20 15.35
N ALA A 412 19.91 0.50 16.30
CA ALA A 412 20.14 1.58 17.28
C ALA A 412 21.39 1.30 18.13
N VAL A 413 21.59 0.07 18.58
CA VAL A 413 22.80 -0.34 19.33
C VAL A 413 24.04 -0.20 18.46
N ILE A 414 24.02 -0.63 17.19
CA ILE A 414 25.15 -0.51 16.28
C ILE A 414 25.53 0.98 16.09
N VAL A 415 24.54 1.85 15.84
CA VAL A 415 24.76 3.30 15.66
C VAL A 415 25.30 3.92 16.95
N PHE A 416 24.77 3.52 18.11
CA PHE A 416 25.22 4.01 19.40
C PHE A 416 26.69 3.59 19.68
N VAL A 417 27.04 2.33 19.45
CA VAL A 417 28.41 1.82 19.58
C VAL A 417 29.37 2.56 18.64
N PHE A 418 28.95 2.82 17.39
CA PHE A 418 29.73 3.61 16.44
C PHE A 418 29.93 5.07 16.92
N ALA A 419 28.89 5.69 17.46
CA ALA A 419 28.98 7.04 18.03
C ALA A 419 29.96 7.08 19.20
N CYS A 420 29.90 6.14 20.14
CA CYS A 420 30.85 6.03 21.25
C CYS A 420 32.29 5.83 20.80
N ASN A 421 32.51 5.05 19.73
CA ASN A 421 33.83 4.88 19.11
C ASN A 421 34.34 6.19 18.51
N LEU A 422 33.48 6.95 17.82
CA LEU A 422 33.82 8.27 17.25
C LEU A 422 34.17 9.32 18.33
N PHE A 423 33.51 9.25 19.51
CA PHE A 423 33.83 10.09 20.66
C PHE A 423 35.08 9.62 21.41
N GLY A 424 35.75 8.55 20.97
CA GLY A 424 36.98 8.04 21.60
C GLY A 424 36.76 7.39 22.96
N LEU A 425 35.51 7.00 23.29
CA LEU A 425 35.17 6.35 24.57
C LEU A 425 35.75 4.93 24.66
N PHE A 426 35.94 4.27 23.52
CA PHE A 426 36.66 2.99 23.40
C PHE A 426 37.13 2.80 21.95
N GLU A 427 38.22 2.07 21.80
CA GLU A 427 38.73 1.62 20.50
C GLU A 427 38.25 0.19 20.29
N ILE A 428 37.57 -0.07 19.17
CA ILE A 428 37.19 -1.42 18.76
C ILE A 428 38.47 -2.09 18.24
N ALA A 429 39.18 -2.82 19.11
CA ALA A 429 40.22 -3.74 18.68
C ALA A 429 39.55 -4.93 17.97
N LEU A 430 39.65 -4.98 16.65
CA LEU A 430 39.19 -6.15 15.89
C LEU A 430 39.92 -7.40 16.38
N PRO A 431 39.22 -8.53 16.61
CA PRO A 431 39.85 -9.81 16.92
C PRO A 431 40.90 -10.16 15.86
N GLN A 432 42.08 -10.60 16.30
CA GLN A 432 43.24 -10.87 15.42
C GLN A 432 42.92 -11.74 14.20
N ALA A 433 41.96 -12.67 14.33
CA ALA A 433 41.54 -13.53 13.21
C ALA A 433 40.83 -12.77 12.05
N ILE A 434 40.18 -11.62 12.34
CA ILE A 434 39.59 -10.73 11.31
C ILE A 434 40.58 -9.61 11.01
N GLY A 435 41.40 -9.22 12.00
CA GLY A 435 42.52 -8.30 11.86
C GLY A 435 43.56 -8.82 10.84
N ASP A 436 43.86 -10.09 10.83
CA ASP A 436 44.85 -10.68 9.88
C ASP A 436 44.36 -10.68 8.42
N LEU A 437 43.05 -10.86 8.17
CA LEU A 437 42.48 -10.60 6.85
C LEU A 437 42.49 -9.12 6.46
N GLY A 438 42.35 -8.21 7.45
CA GLY A 438 42.42 -6.76 7.27
C GLY A 438 43.84 -6.17 7.45
N ALA A 439 44.70 -6.77 8.30
CA ALA A 439 46.04 -6.33 8.61
C ALA A 439 47.02 -6.61 7.46
N HIS A 440 46.84 -7.67 6.66
CA HIS A 440 47.48 -7.78 5.37
C HIS A 440 47.11 -6.65 4.39
N ALA A 441 46.04 -5.88 4.72
CA ALA A 441 45.63 -4.69 3.99
C ALA A 441 46.04 -3.36 4.66
N ALA A 442 46.49 -3.36 5.93
CA ALA A 442 46.73 -2.16 6.73
C ALA A 442 48.13 -2.06 7.34
N ASP A 443 49.08 -2.95 6.99
CA ASP A 443 50.45 -2.87 7.47
C ASP A 443 51.19 -1.69 6.78
N PRO A 444 51.69 -0.68 7.56
CA PRO A 444 52.32 0.51 7.01
C PRO A 444 53.67 0.21 6.27
N GLY A 445 54.14 -1.02 6.37
CA GLY A 445 55.42 -1.43 5.77
C GLY A 445 55.35 -2.27 4.50
N HIS A 446 54.16 -2.79 4.15
CA HIS A 446 53.96 -3.54 2.90
C HIS A 446 53.00 -2.77 2.00
N HIS A 447 53.40 -2.50 0.77
CA HIS A 447 52.58 -1.88 -0.27
C HIS A 447 51.28 -2.64 -0.43
N THR A 448 50.17 -2.06 0.09
CA THR A 448 48.82 -2.61 -0.12
C THR A 448 48.58 -2.67 -1.62
N GLY A 449 48.63 -3.86 -2.19
CA GLY A 449 48.37 -4.07 -3.61
C GLY A 449 46.93 -3.64 -3.96
N PRO A 450 46.59 -3.48 -5.23
CA PRO A 450 45.27 -3.04 -5.68
C PRO A 450 44.14 -3.89 -5.13
N MET A 451 44.39 -5.14 -4.73
CA MET A 451 43.45 -6.07 -4.11
C MET A 451 43.02 -5.61 -2.69
N GLY A 452 43.97 -5.08 -1.89
CA GLY A 452 43.64 -4.55 -0.55
C GLY A 452 42.71 -3.34 -0.60
N HIS A 453 42.97 -2.42 -1.55
CA HIS A 453 42.10 -1.27 -1.80
C HIS A 453 40.70 -1.67 -2.32
N PHE A 454 40.62 -2.73 -3.12
CA PHE A 454 39.35 -3.32 -3.59
C PHE A 454 38.54 -3.90 -2.43
N LEU A 455 39.18 -4.74 -1.59
CA LEU A 455 38.51 -5.34 -0.43
C LEU A 455 38.03 -4.28 0.58
N GLN A 456 38.83 -3.24 0.80
CA GLN A 456 38.48 -2.11 1.65
C GLN A 456 37.26 -1.36 1.11
N GLY A 457 37.14 -1.17 -0.22
CA GLY A 457 35.96 -0.59 -0.85
C GLY A 457 34.72 -1.44 -0.69
N ALA A 458 34.82 -2.75 -0.89
CA ALA A 458 33.72 -3.70 -0.70
C ALA A 458 33.24 -3.74 0.77
N LEU A 459 34.16 -3.78 1.73
CA LEU A 459 33.84 -3.77 3.16
C LEU A 459 33.18 -2.45 3.59
N ALA A 460 33.68 -1.32 3.07
CA ALA A 460 33.09 -0.01 3.34
C ALA A 460 31.63 0.07 2.87
N THR A 461 31.30 -0.53 1.73
CA THR A 461 29.93 -0.62 1.22
C THR A 461 29.04 -1.45 2.16
N LEU A 462 29.53 -2.59 2.65
CA LEU A 462 28.80 -3.45 3.55
C LEU A 462 28.48 -2.74 4.88
N LEU A 463 29.43 -1.99 5.43
CA LEU A 463 29.26 -1.21 6.66
C LEU A 463 28.35 0.01 6.47
N ALA A 464 28.34 0.63 5.29
CA ALA A 464 27.48 1.78 4.99
C ALA A 464 26.04 1.40 4.62
N THR A 465 25.80 0.16 4.17
CA THR A 465 24.49 -0.31 3.71
C THR A 465 23.37 -0.12 4.75
N PRO A 466 23.55 -0.44 6.05
CA PRO A 466 22.48 -0.25 7.05
C PRO A 466 21.99 1.19 7.18
N CYS A 467 22.90 2.17 7.06
CA CYS A 467 22.56 3.58 7.24
C CYS A 467 21.95 4.19 5.96
N SER A 468 22.31 3.67 4.78
CA SER A 468 21.81 4.15 3.49
C SER A 468 20.53 3.45 3.03
N ALA A 469 20.15 2.32 3.65
CA ALA A 469 19.01 1.51 3.24
C ALA A 469 17.67 2.26 3.17
N PRO A 470 17.30 3.17 4.09
CA PRO A 470 16.06 3.95 3.99
C PRO A 470 16.01 4.83 2.73
N PHE A 471 17.16 5.42 2.36
CA PHE A 471 17.26 6.29 1.17
C PHE A 471 17.40 5.50 -0.12
N LEU A 472 18.09 4.36 -0.09
CA LEU A 472 18.18 3.45 -1.25
C LEU A 472 16.82 2.84 -1.60
N GLY A 473 15.97 2.55 -0.62
CA GLY A 473 14.63 2.02 -0.84
C GLY A 473 13.79 2.93 -1.74
N THR A 474 13.81 4.24 -1.50
CA THR A 474 13.13 5.23 -2.33
C THR A 474 13.75 5.34 -3.73
N ALA A 475 15.09 5.34 -3.82
CA ALA A 475 15.80 5.43 -5.10
C ALA A 475 15.61 4.18 -5.97
N VAL A 476 15.66 2.98 -5.37
CA VAL A 476 15.43 1.71 -6.07
C VAL A 476 13.96 1.57 -6.46
N GLY A 477 13.01 1.96 -5.60
CA GLY A 477 11.58 2.01 -5.93
C GLY A 477 11.33 2.89 -7.15
N PHE A 478 11.93 4.08 -7.19
CA PHE A 478 11.86 4.98 -8.33
C PHE A 478 12.56 4.44 -9.59
N ALA A 479 13.73 3.80 -9.46
CA ALA A 479 14.45 3.20 -10.59
C ALA A 479 13.71 2.00 -11.17
N LEU A 480 13.08 1.17 -10.35
CA LEU A 480 12.27 0.04 -10.79
C LEU A 480 10.96 0.51 -11.46
N ALA A 481 10.35 1.56 -10.96
CA ALA A 481 9.23 2.22 -11.62
C ALA A 481 9.63 2.77 -13.00
N ARG A 482 10.85 3.32 -13.14
CA ARG A 482 11.40 3.82 -14.42
C ARG A 482 11.98 2.75 -15.33
N GLY A 483 12.40 1.60 -14.84
CA GLY A 483 12.86 0.48 -15.67
C GLY A 483 11.79 0.04 -16.66
N ARG A 484 10.53 0.25 -16.35
CA ARG A 484 9.39 0.11 -17.27
C ARG A 484 9.33 1.19 -18.38
N TRP A 485 9.96 2.35 -18.19
CA TRP A 485 9.95 3.46 -19.15
C TRP A 485 11.13 3.46 -20.14
N ARG A 486 12.21 2.79 -19.81
CA ARG A 486 13.41 2.77 -20.65
C ARG A 486 13.37 1.81 -21.83
N SER A 487 12.31 1.01 -21.96
CA SER A 487 12.03 0.19 -23.15
C SER A 487 11.24 0.93 -24.23
N MET A 488 11.00 2.24 -24.11
CA MET A 488 10.45 3.05 -25.19
C MET A 488 11.61 3.56 -26.06
N PRO A 489 11.74 3.12 -27.31
CA PRO A 489 12.62 3.78 -28.27
C PRO A 489 11.99 5.14 -28.62
N SER A 490 12.82 6.18 -28.55
CA SER A 490 12.52 7.48 -29.14
C SER A 490 12.37 7.32 -30.65
N SER A 491 11.20 7.51 -31.16
CA SER A 491 10.96 7.82 -32.58
C SER A 491 10.02 9.00 -32.65
#